data_19ce604a79d56b12938e21d10ae2275b
#
_entry.id   19ce604a79d56b12938e21d10ae2275b
#
_cell.length_a   1.000
_cell.length_b   1.000
_cell.length_c   1.000
_cell.angle_alpha   90.00
_cell.angle_beta   90.00
_cell.angle_gamma   90.00
#
_symmetry.space_group_name_H-M   'P 1'
#
loop_
_entity.id
_entity.type
_entity.pdbx_description
1 polymer ?
#
loop_
_entity_poly.entity_id
_entity_poly.type
_entity_poly.pdbx_seq_one_letter_code
_entity_poly.pdbx_strand_id
1 'polypeptide(L)'
;VLAKIHQTDLSEIKELEKMTFYNSLNKLYEVYSSFNEPQPVFEYVFNYLAKVNIKEKNNVLIHGDYRLGNFIVSENSIESIIDWELTHIGDPLEDLSWVCVKSWRFGNNSKRVAGLGDLEDLIKGYESISSETVDRFELDVWQIYGSLRWGVICMIQTFAHLNSNLNSIEKAAIGRRVSETEYDLMNMIKNKEF
;
A
#
# COMPACT_ATOMS: atom_id res chain seq x y z
N VAL A 1 15.54 6.06 -5.44
CA VAL A 1 14.76 7.24 -4.98
C VAL A 1 14.18 6.97 -3.61
N LEU A 2 13.35 5.93 -3.42
CA LEU A 2 12.64 5.67 -2.16
C LEU A 2 13.56 5.59 -0.94
N ALA A 3 14.68 4.86 -1.01
CA ALA A 3 15.64 4.78 0.10
C ALA A 3 16.19 6.15 0.52
N LYS A 4 16.30 7.12 -0.39
CA LYS A 4 16.70 8.50 -0.07
C LYS A 4 15.58 9.27 0.65
N ILE A 5 14.32 9.03 0.31
CA ILE A 5 13.17 9.58 1.03
C ILE A 5 13.18 9.06 2.47
N HIS A 6 13.37 7.75 2.64
CA HIS A 6 13.42 7.11 3.96
C HIS A 6 14.64 7.50 4.81
N GLN A 7 15.68 8.09 4.22
CA GLN A 7 16.83 8.64 4.92
C GLN A 7 16.66 10.11 5.32
N THR A 8 15.49 10.72 5.05
CA THR A 8 15.22 12.10 5.45
C THR A 8 15.38 12.27 6.98
N ASP A 9 16.08 13.31 7.40
CA ASP A 9 16.21 13.64 8.81
C ASP A 9 14.85 14.09 9.37
N LEU A 10 14.35 13.34 10.34
CA LEU A 10 13.06 13.61 10.99
C LEU A 10 13.16 14.63 12.14
N SER A 11 14.34 15.11 12.47
CA SER A 11 14.55 15.99 13.64
C SER A 11 13.77 17.32 13.56
N GLU A 12 13.54 17.80 12.34
CA GLU A 12 12.80 19.04 12.07
C GLU A 12 11.32 18.80 11.75
N ILE A 13 10.90 17.54 11.57
CA ILE A 13 9.53 17.18 11.18
C ILE A 13 8.72 16.83 12.43
N LYS A 14 8.06 17.83 13.02
CA LYS A 14 7.34 17.67 14.30
C LYS A 14 5.85 17.37 14.20
N GLU A 15 5.24 17.59 13.03
CA GLU A 15 3.78 17.59 12.86
C GLU A 15 3.23 16.29 12.24
N LEU A 16 4.09 15.41 11.75
CA LEU A 16 3.63 14.16 11.14
C LEU A 16 3.26 13.12 12.19
N GLU A 17 2.14 12.45 11.96
CA GLU A 17 1.68 11.35 12.78
C GLU A 17 2.64 10.17 12.68
N LYS A 18 2.83 9.45 13.81
CA LYS A 18 3.55 8.18 13.82
C LYS A 18 2.56 7.03 13.74
N MET A 19 2.75 6.17 12.73
CA MET A 19 1.90 5.03 12.47
C MET A 19 2.68 3.72 12.61
N THR A 20 2.19 2.83 13.46
CA THR A 20 2.61 1.42 13.47
C THR A 20 1.73 0.62 12.51
N PHE A 21 2.17 -0.59 12.15
CA PHE A 21 1.35 -1.52 11.36
C PHE A 21 -0.05 -1.71 11.95
N TYR A 22 -0.13 -1.93 13.27
CA TYR A 22 -1.43 -2.17 13.92
C TYR A 22 -2.30 -0.91 14.02
N ASN A 23 -1.68 0.27 14.17
CA ASN A 23 -2.42 1.53 14.14
C ASN A 23 -3.02 1.77 12.75
N SER A 24 -2.25 1.51 11.68
CA SER A 24 -2.71 1.57 10.29
C SER A 24 -3.84 0.58 10.04
N LEU A 25 -3.70 -0.66 10.52
CA LEU A 25 -4.72 -1.70 10.39
C LEU A 25 -6.02 -1.31 11.12
N ASN A 26 -5.93 -0.81 12.35
CA ASN A 26 -7.09 -0.40 13.13
C ASN A 26 -7.82 0.78 12.49
N LYS A 27 -7.10 1.82 12.05
CA LYS A 27 -7.71 2.95 11.33
C LYS A 27 -8.42 2.50 10.05
N LEU A 28 -7.80 1.58 9.30
CA LEU A 28 -8.41 1.03 8.10
C LEU A 28 -9.69 0.25 8.44
N TYR A 29 -9.69 -0.51 9.54
CA TYR A 29 -10.87 -1.24 10.00
C TYR A 29 -12.00 -0.30 10.44
N GLU A 30 -11.69 0.81 11.11
CA GLU A 30 -12.69 1.84 11.47
C GLU A 30 -13.37 2.42 10.23
N VAL A 31 -12.59 2.76 9.19
CA VAL A 31 -13.14 3.24 7.91
C VAL A 31 -14.01 2.18 7.26
N TYR A 32 -13.50 0.95 7.15
CA TYR A 32 -14.23 -0.17 6.56
C TYR A 32 -15.56 -0.44 7.29
N SER A 33 -15.53 -0.48 8.62
CA SER A 33 -16.71 -0.77 9.45
C SER A 33 -17.80 0.30 9.33
N SER A 34 -17.43 1.54 9.01
CA SER A 34 -18.35 2.66 8.86
C SER A 34 -19.33 2.49 7.68
N PHE A 35 -19.02 1.63 6.71
CA PHE A 35 -19.90 1.37 5.56
C PHE A 35 -21.10 0.47 5.88
N ASN A 36 -21.04 -0.31 6.97
CA ASN A 36 -22.06 -1.34 7.29
C ASN A 36 -22.31 -2.34 6.15
N GLU A 37 -21.31 -2.60 5.31
CA GLU A 37 -21.34 -3.49 4.14
C GLU A 37 -20.25 -4.55 4.31
N PRO A 38 -20.48 -5.60 5.12
CA PRO A 38 -19.45 -6.58 5.43
C PRO A 38 -19.04 -7.38 4.21
N GLN A 39 -17.73 -7.44 3.98
CA GLN A 39 -17.09 -8.26 2.95
C GLN A 39 -16.40 -9.44 3.65
N PRO A 40 -16.87 -10.69 3.49
CA PRO A 40 -16.34 -11.83 4.25
C PRO A 40 -14.83 -12.05 4.09
N VAL A 41 -14.29 -11.79 2.91
CA VAL A 41 -12.84 -11.90 2.66
C VAL A 41 -12.08 -10.82 3.41
N PHE A 42 -12.56 -9.58 3.40
CA PHE A 42 -11.91 -8.48 4.13
C PHE A 42 -11.92 -8.74 5.64
N GLU A 43 -13.05 -9.20 6.19
CA GLU A 43 -13.14 -9.61 7.61
C GLU A 43 -12.12 -10.70 7.95
N TYR A 44 -12.01 -11.71 7.09
CA TYR A 44 -11.00 -12.76 7.25
C TYR A 44 -9.58 -12.18 7.25
N VAL A 45 -9.28 -11.28 6.31
CA VAL A 45 -7.95 -10.68 6.16
C VAL A 45 -7.61 -9.75 7.33
N PHE A 46 -8.55 -8.92 7.80
CA PHE A 46 -8.36 -8.12 9.02
C PHE A 46 -8.00 -9.01 10.22
N ASN A 47 -8.75 -10.09 10.42
CA ASN A 47 -8.49 -11.06 11.49
C ASN A 47 -7.16 -11.81 11.32
N TYR A 48 -6.74 -12.08 10.08
CA TYR A 48 -5.45 -12.69 9.78
C TYR A 48 -4.31 -11.72 10.13
N LEU A 49 -4.36 -10.48 9.63
CA LEU A 49 -3.34 -9.47 9.84
C LEU A 49 -3.21 -9.07 11.33
N ALA A 50 -4.30 -9.01 12.06
CA ALA A 50 -4.28 -8.71 13.49
C ALA A 50 -3.53 -9.76 14.35
N LYS A 51 -3.33 -10.97 13.82
CA LYS A 51 -2.62 -12.08 14.51
C LYS A 51 -1.18 -12.26 14.07
N VAL A 52 -0.77 -11.59 12.98
CA VAL A 52 0.62 -11.66 12.51
C VAL A 52 1.50 -10.83 13.44
N ASN A 53 2.64 -11.37 13.82
CA ASN A 53 3.61 -10.62 14.62
C ASN A 53 4.57 -9.86 13.69
N ILE A 54 4.41 -8.54 13.63
CA ILE A 54 5.30 -7.62 12.89
C ILE A 54 6.25 -6.97 13.89
N LYS A 55 7.54 -7.02 13.61
CA LYS A 55 8.55 -6.34 14.43
C LYS A 55 8.51 -4.84 14.19
N GLU A 56 8.56 -4.07 15.26
CA GLU A 56 8.76 -2.63 15.11
C GLU A 56 10.12 -2.36 14.49
N LYS A 57 10.14 -1.50 13.49
CA LYS A 57 11.35 -1.03 12.79
C LYS A 57 11.63 0.43 13.09
N ASN A 58 12.79 0.90 12.63
CA ASN A 58 13.09 2.32 12.66
C ASN A 58 12.07 3.08 11.81
N ASN A 59 11.41 4.04 12.43
CA ASN A 59 10.45 4.89 11.75
C ASN A 59 11.17 5.82 10.78
N VAL A 60 10.64 5.88 9.55
CA VAL A 60 11.14 6.75 8.48
C VAL A 60 10.01 7.63 7.95
N LEU A 61 10.36 8.59 7.09
CA LEU A 61 9.36 9.37 6.36
C LEU A 61 8.70 8.47 5.31
N ILE A 62 7.41 8.21 5.44
CA ILE A 62 6.60 7.43 4.52
C ILE A 62 5.87 8.36 3.56
N HIS A 63 5.89 8.04 2.28
CA HIS A 63 5.10 8.73 1.28
C HIS A 63 3.60 8.40 1.41
N GLY A 64 3.27 7.13 1.67
CA GLY A 64 1.92 6.63 1.87
C GLY A 64 1.14 6.32 0.60
N ASP A 65 1.56 6.83 -0.57
CA ASP A 65 1.01 6.46 -1.89
C ASP A 65 2.12 6.32 -2.95
N TYR A 66 3.21 5.61 -2.61
CA TYR A 66 4.35 5.40 -3.48
C TYR A 66 4.04 4.39 -4.59
N ARG A 67 3.52 4.88 -5.72
CA ARG A 67 3.08 4.07 -6.88
C ARG A 67 3.35 4.78 -8.20
N LEU A 68 3.30 4.02 -9.30
CA LEU A 68 3.64 4.51 -10.64
C LEU A 68 2.88 5.79 -11.06
N GLY A 69 1.62 5.94 -10.67
CA GLY A 69 0.83 7.12 -10.99
C GLY A 69 1.34 8.43 -10.36
N ASN A 70 2.21 8.33 -9.34
CA ASN A 70 2.77 9.46 -8.60
C ASN A 70 4.25 9.72 -8.94
N PHE A 71 4.78 9.08 -9.98
CA PHE A 71 6.16 9.28 -10.45
C PHE A 71 6.19 10.15 -11.69
N ILE A 72 6.95 11.24 -11.65
CA ILE A 72 7.35 11.98 -12.84
C ILE A 72 8.66 11.39 -13.31
N VAL A 73 8.67 10.87 -14.52
CA VAL A 73 9.81 10.12 -15.07
C VAL A 73 10.35 10.80 -16.32
N SER A 74 11.67 10.69 -16.52
CA SER A 74 12.34 10.93 -17.80
C SER A 74 12.70 9.58 -18.45
N GLU A 75 13.47 9.62 -19.53
CA GLU A 75 13.90 8.40 -20.25
C GLU A 75 14.64 7.40 -19.33
N ASN A 76 15.38 7.87 -18.33
CA ASN A 76 16.30 7.04 -17.55
C ASN A 76 16.16 7.21 -16.02
N SER A 77 15.26 8.05 -15.53
CA SER A 77 15.17 8.33 -14.09
C SER A 77 13.78 8.73 -13.64
N ILE A 78 13.54 8.58 -12.33
CA ILE A 78 12.42 9.21 -11.64
C ILE A 78 12.91 10.61 -11.24
N GLU A 79 12.30 11.64 -11.82
CA GLU A 79 12.67 13.05 -11.60
C GLU A 79 12.00 13.61 -10.35
N SER A 80 10.77 13.20 -10.07
CA SER A 80 10.01 13.67 -8.91
C SER A 80 8.97 12.64 -8.47
N ILE A 81 8.64 12.72 -7.19
CA ILE A 81 7.50 12.03 -6.58
C ILE A 81 6.52 13.11 -6.14
N ILE A 82 5.25 12.94 -6.51
CA ILE A 82 4.16 13.88 -6.21
C ILE A 82 3.10 13.21 -5.34
N ASP A 83 2.15 14.00 -4.84
CA ASP A 83 0.99 13.53 -4.06
C ASP A 83 1.36 13.02 -2.66
N TRP A 84 1.88 13.94 -1.84
CA TRP A 84 2.38 13.70 -0.47
C TRP A 84 1.30 13.83 0.61
N GLU A 85 0.03 13.87 0.27
CA GLU A 85 -1.07 14.12 1.21
C GLU A 85 -1.24 13.03 2.28
N LEU A 86 -0.73 11.81 2.02
CA LEU A 86 -0.78 10.68 2.95
C LEU A 86 0.53 10.47 3.73
N THR A 87 1.44 11.46 3.66
CA THR A 87 2.74 11.39 4.34
C THR A 87 2.61 11.29 5.85
N HIS A 88 3.37 10.38 6.42
CA HIS A 88 3.45 10.15 7.87
C HIS A 88 4.81 9.55 8.25
N ILE A 89 5.01 9.24 9.52
CA ILE A 89 6.20 8.54 10.01
C ILE A 89 5.83 7.09 10.29
N GLY A 90 6.53 6.13 9.69
CA GLY A 90 6.16 4.72 9.81
C GLY A 90 7.22 3.72 9.36
N ASP A 91 6.80 2.49 9.11
CA ASP A 91 7.65 1.38 8.66
C ASP A 91 7.95 1.51 7.15
N PRO A 92 9.23 1.48 6.72
CA PRO A 92 9.60 1.58 5.31
C PRO A 92 8.98 0.51 4.41
N LEU A 93 8.55 -0.62 4.98
CA LEU A 93 7.91 -1.69 4.23
C LEU A 93 6.53 -1.28 3.69
N GLU A 94 5.88 -0.26 4.27
CA GLU A 94 4.61 0.26 3.76
C GLU A 94 4.76 0.73 2.31
N ASP A 95 5.70 1.64 2.03
CA ASP A 95 5.92 2.15 0.67
C ASP A 95 6.50 1.09 -0.27
N LEU A 96 7.45 0.27 0.22
CA LEU A 96 8.05 -0.82 -0.54
C LEU A 96 7.02 -1.87 -0.98
N SER A 97 6.03 -2.15 -0.14
CA SER A 97 4.96 -3.08 -0.45
C SER A 97 3.86 -2.46 -1.31
N TRP A 98 3.57 -1.16 -1.09
CA TRP A 98 2.52 -0.46 -1.82
C TRP A 98 2.79 -0.44 -3.33
N VAL A 99 4.01 -0.16 -3.76
CA VAL A 99 4.38 -0.21 -5.19
C VAL A 99 4.27 -1.62 -5.80
N CYS A 100 4.22 -2.65 -4.96
CA CYS A 100 4.06 -4.05 -5.37
C CYS A 100 2.60 -4.53 -5.43
N VAL A 101 1.63 -3.75 -4.95
CA VAL A 101 0.22 -4.11 -5.00
C VAL A 101 -0.21 -4.35 -6.45
N LYS A 102 -0.95 -5.43 -6.68
CA LYS A 102 -1.29 -5.91 -8.02
C LYS A 102 -2.05 -4.87 -8.86
N SER A 103 -2.86 -4.04 -8.22
CA SER A 103 -3.61 -2.97 -8.86
C SER A 103 -2.73 -1.95 -9.58
N TRP A 104 -1.48 -1.79 -9.17
CA TRP A 104 -0.52 -0.87 -9.79
C TRP A 104 0.30 -1.49 -10.91
N ARG A 105 0.06 -2.76 -11.26
CA ARG A 105 0.79 -3.48 -12.33
C ARG A 105 0.18 -3.29 -13.71
N PHE A 106 -1.00 -2.68 -13.80
CA PHE A 106 -1.70 -2.37 -15.06
C PHE A 106 -1.77 -3.55 -16.05
N GLY A 107 -2.01 -4.76 -15.52
CA GLY A 107 -2.11 -6.00 -16.29
C GLY A 107 -0.81 -6.75 -16.51
N ASN A 108 0.36 -6.15 -16.26
CA ASN A 108 1.65 -6.85 -16.34
C ASN A 108 1.98 -7.56 -15.01
N ASN A 109 1.22 -8.62 -14.70
CA ASN A 109 1.32 -9.33 -13.42
C ASN A 109 2.61 -10.15 -13.26
N SER A 110 3.36 -10.39 -14.33
CA SER A 110 4.66 -11.07 -14.29
C SER A 110 5.75 -10.23 -13.62
N LYS A 111 5.56 -8.91 -13.52
CA LYS A 111 6.47 -7.96 -12.89
C LYS A 111 5.85 -7.41 -11.62
N ARG A 112 6.35 -7.86 -10.46
CA ARG A 112 5.76 -7.56 -9.14
C ARG A 112 5.81 -6.07 -8.80
N VAL A 113 6.85 -5.34 -9.23
CA VAL A 113 7.05 -3.92 -8.92
C VAL A 113 6.41 -3.06 -9.99
N ALA A 114 5.25 -2.49 -9.72
CA ALA A 114 4.50 -1.59 -10.61
C ALA A 114 4.27 -2.13 -12.05
N GLY A 115 4.38 -3.45 -12.26
CA GLY A 115 4.33 -4.04 -13.59
C GLY A 115 5.58 -3.79 -14.45
N LEU A 116 6.66 -3.25 -13.87
CA LEU A 116 7.88 -2.84 -14.58
C LEU A 116 9.11 -3.67 -14.18
N GLY A 117 9.26 -3.98 -12.90
CA GLY A 117 10.46 -4.60 -12.36
C GLY A 117 10.21 -5.82 -11.48
N ASP A 118 11.29 -6.51 -11.18
CA ASP A 118 11.27 -7.65 -10.28
C ASP A 118 11.50 -7.20 -8.82
N LEU A 119 10.92 -7.92 -7.87
CA LEU A 119 11.04 -7.60 -6.45
C LEU A 119 12.50 -7.60 -5.98
N GLU A 120 13.30 -8.56 -6.48
CA GLU A 120 14.70 -8.68 -6.12
C GLU A 120 15.52 -7.45 -6.49
N ASP A 121 15.23 -6.85 -7.64
CA ASP A 121 15.91 -5.63 -8.10
C ASP A 121 15.51 -4.42 -7.25
N LEU A 122 14.22 -4.32 -6.87
CA LEU A 122 13.75 -3.28 -5.96
C LEU A 122 14.46 -3.36 -4.62
N ILE A 123 14.50 -4.56 -4.01
CA ILE A 123 15.09 -4.76 -2.69
C ILE A 123 16.60 -4.54 -2.74
N LYS A 124 17.29 -5.11 -3.71
CA LYS A 124 18.73 -4.90 -3.89
C LYS A 124 19.05 -3.41 -4.07
N GLY A 125 18.27 -2.71 -4.87
CA GLY A 125 18.43 -1.28 -5.08
C GLY A 125 18.12 -0.46 -3.82
N TYR A 126 17.15 -0.86 -3.03
CA TYR A 126 16.83 -0.24 -1.77
C TYR A 126 17.94 -0.45 -0.73
N GLU A 127 18.33 -1.70 -0.48
CA GLU A 127 19.37 -2.09 0.48
C GLU A 127 20.77 -1.55 0.12
N SER A 128 21.04 -1.25 -1.16
CA SER A 128 22.30 -0.64 -1.56
C SER A 128 22.50 0.79 -1.04
N ILE A 129 21.42 1.43 -0.59
CA ILE A 129 21.41 2.81 -0.06
C ILE A 129 20.98 2.81 1.41
N SER A 130 19.95 2.04 1.75
CA SER A 130 19.48 1.86 3.13
C SER A 130 20.44 0.97 3.91
N SER A 131 20.66 1.28 5.20
CA SER A 131 21.38 0.37 6.11
C SER A 131 20.52 -0.80 6.61
N GLU A 132 19.23 -0.78 6.34
CA GLU A 132 18.26 -1.79 6.79
C GLU A 132 18.10 -2.88 5.75
N THR A 133 17.98 -4.12 6.21
CA THR A 133 17.63 -5.27 5.37
C THR A 133 16.12 -5.45 5.29
N VAL A 134 15.62 -5.80 4.11
CA VAL A 134 14.18 -6.02 3.86
C VAL A 134 13.80 -7.45 4.25
N ASP A 135 13.03 -7.60 5.32
CA ASP A 135 12.42 -8.87 5.69
C ASP A 135 11.30 -9.22 4.69
N ARG A 136 11.48 -10.36 3.98
CA ARG A 136 10.56 -10.78 2.91
C ARG A 136 9.18 -11.15 3.43
N PHE A 137 9.11 -11.78 4.59
CA PHE A 137 7.84 -12.15 5.20
C PHE A 137 7.05 -10.90 5.60
N GLU A 138 7.71 -9.96 6.26
CA GLU A 138 7.05 -8.70 6.66
C GLU A 138 6.64 -7.85 5.45
N LEU A 139 7.46 -7.82 4.38
CA LEU A 139 7.09 -7.17 3.12
C LEU A 139 5.82 -7.79 2.51
N ASP A 140 5.72 -9.12 2.52
CA ASP A 140 4.53 -9.82 2.03
C ASP A 140 3.30 -9.50 2.89
N VAL A 141 3.46 -9.42 4.21
CA VAL A 141 2.37 -9.00 5.12
C VAL A 141 1.93 -7.57 4.84
N TRP A 142 2.86 -6.64 4.66
CA TRP A 142 2.55 -5.27 4.26
C TRP A 142 1.87 -5.19 2.88
N GLN A 143 2.24 -6.06 1.95
CA GLN A 143 1.56 -6.11 0.64
C GLN A 143 0.13 -6.66 0.76
N ILE A 144 -0.14 -7.62 1.64
CA ILE A 144 -1.51 -8.07 1.96
C ILE A 144 -2.31 -6.89 2.54
N TYR A 145 -1.73 -6.16 3.51
CA TYR A 145 -2.34 -4.94 4.05
C TYR A 145 -2.61 -3.91 2.95
N GLY A 146 -1.64 -3.64 2.08
CA GLY A 146 -1.79 -2.71 0.96
C GLY A 146 -2.92 -3.12 0.01
N SER A 147 -3.04 -4.41 -0.31
CA SER A 147 -4.13 -4.92 -1.13
C SER A 147 -5.48 -4.77 -0.44
N LEU A 148 -5.57 -5.05 0.88
CA LEU A 148 -6.79 -4.81 1.67
C LEU A 148 -7.15 -3.32 1.69
N ARG A 149 -6.16 -2.44 1.92
CA ARG A 149 -6.34 -0.98 1.88
C ARG A 149 -6.90 -0.52 0.53
N TRP A 150 -6.38 -1.05 -0.57
CA TRP A 150 -6.94 -0.76 -1.89
C TRP A 150 -8.39 -1.21 -2.02
N GLY A 151 -8.75 -2.38 -1.50
CA GLY A 151 -10.13 -2.85 -1.47
C GLY A 151 -11.07 -1.91 -0.71
N VAL A 152 -10.64 -1.41 0.46
CA VAL A 152 -11.39 -0.42 1.24
C VAL A 152 -11.49 0.92 0.49
N ILE A 153 -10.42 1.35 -0.21
CA ILE A 153 -10.47 2.53 -1.09
C ILE A 153 -11.51 2.35 -2.20
N CYS A 154 -11.62 1.16 -2.79
CA CYS A 154 -12.66 0.85 -3.77
C CYS A 154 -14.08 0.98 -3.18
N MET A 155 -14.27 0.57 -1.91
CA MET A 155 -15.55 0.80 -1.19
C MET A 155 -15.81 2.29 -0.97
N ILE A 156 -14.80 3.08 -0.58
CA ILE A 156 -14.90 4.55 -0.45
C ILE A 156 -15.38 5.17 -1.77
N GLN A 157 -14.81 4.76 -2.90
CA GLN A 157 -15.20 5.28 -4.21
C GLN A 157 -16.65 4.91 -4.57
N THR A 158 -17.07 3.66 -4.26
CA THR A 158 -18.47 3.24 -4.41
C THR A 158 -19.40 4.12 -3.60
N PHE A 159 -19.09 4.27 -2.31
CA PHE A 159 -19.92 5.03 -1.39
C PHE A 159 -20.02 6.52 -1.81
N ALA A 160 -18.90 7.09 -2.23
CA ALA A 160 -18.87 8.46 -2.77
C ALA A 160 -19.70 8.59 -4.06
N HIS A 161 -19.68 7.58 -4.96
CA HIS A 161 -20.52 7.59 -6.16
C HIS A 161 -22.00 7.54 -5.83
N LEU A 162 -22.40 6.69 -4.87
CA LEU A 162 -23.82 6.48 -4.53
C LEU A 162 -24.41 7.65 -3.72
N ASN A 163 -23.60 8.33 -2.91
CA ASN A 163 -24.09 9.34 -1.95
C ASN A 163 -23.71 10.79 -2.30
N SER A 164 -22.96 11.02 -3.39
CA SER A 164 -22.67 12.38 -3.84
C SER A 164 -23.64 12.83 -4.92
N ASN A 165 -23.87 14.15 -5.00
CA ASN A 165 -24.67 14.75 -6.08
C ASN A 165 -23.99 14.67 -7.46
N LEU A 166 -22.74 14.22 -7.51
CA LEU A 166 -21.95 14.09 -8.74
C LEU A 166 -21.71 12.60 -9.00
N ASN A 167 -22.52 12.03 -9.89
CA ASN A 167 -22.32 10.68 -10.38
C ASN A 167 -21.03 10.60 -11.20
N SER A 168 -20.03 9.86 -10.73
CA SER A 168 -18.77 9.66 -11.43
C SER A 168 -18.68 8.22 -11.95
N ILE A 169 -18.58 8.07 -13.28
CA ILE A 169 -18.37 6.76 -13.93
C ILE A 169 -17.06 6.15 -13.46
N GLU A 170 -16.02 6.96 -13.26
CA GLU A 170 -14.73 6.52 -12.76
C GLU A 170 -14.85 5.90 -11.37
N LYS A 171 -15.52 6.59 -10.42
CA LYS A 171 -15.73 6.07 -9.06
C LYS A 171 -16.53 4.76 -9.07
N ALA A 172 -17.56 4.67 -9.91
CA ALA A 172 -18.33 3.44 -10.08
C ALA A 172 -17.49 2.30 -10.64
N ALA A 173 -16.61 2.58 -11.62
CA ALA A 173 -15.71 1.60 -12.20
C ALA A 173 -14.67 1.11 -11.18
N ILE A 174 -14.08 2.02 -10.38
CA ILE A 174 -13.16 1.68 -9.30
C ILE A 174 -13.86 0.82 -8.25
N GLY A 175 -15.08 1.18 -7.87
CA GLY A 175 -15.86 0.44 -6.89
C GLY A 175 -16.12 -1.02 -7.26
N ARG A 176 -16.21 -1.35 -8.54
CA ARG A 176 -16.36 -2.75 -9.01
C ARG A 176 -15.13 -3.62 -8.74
N ARG A 177 -13.99 -3.03 -8.41
CA ARG A 177 -12.74 -3.76 -8.16
C ARG A 177 -12.64 -4.39 -6.77
N VAL A 178 -13.65 -4.23 -5.92
CA VAL A 178 -13.71 -4.90 -4.60
C VAL A 178 -13.52 -6.42 -4.76
N SER A 179 -14.30 -7.06 -5.63
CA SER A 179 -14.22 -8.52 -5.84
C SER A 179 -12.89 -8.98 -6.46
N GLU A 180 -12.27 -8.14 -7.31
CA GLU A 180 -10.90 -8.38 -7.79
C GLU A 180 -9.92 -8.43 -6.62
N THR A 181 -10.05 -7.48 -5.70
CA THR A 181 -9.20 -7.39 -4.51
C THR A 181 -9.41 -8.58 -3.57
N GLU A 182 -10.66 -9.02 -3.37
CA GLU A 182 -10.95 -10.22 -2.57
C GLU A 182 -10.28 -11.47 -3.15
N TYR A 183 -10.35 -11.64 -4.47
CA TYR A 183 -9.69 -12.75 -5.17
C TYR A 183 -8.17 -12.70 -4.99
N ASP A 184 -7.55 -11.53 -5.15
CA ASP A 184 -6.11 -11.34 -5.00
C ASP A 184 -5.66 -11.62 -3.56
N LEU A 185 -6.37 -11.11 -2.56
CA LEU A 185 -6.09 -11.35 -1.14
C LEU A 185 -6.12 -12.84 -0.77
N MET A 186 -7.12 -13.58 -1.27
CA MET A 186 -7.21 -15.01 -1.02
C MET A 186 -6.07 -15.78 -1.67
N ASN A 187 -5.64 -15.41 -2.88
CA ASN A 187 -4.48 -16.01 -3.54
C ASN A 187 -3.18 -15.71 -2.78
N MET A 188 -2.98 -14.49 -2.32
CA MET A 188 -1.80 -14.12 -1.53
C MET A 188 -1.71 -14.94 -0.24
N ILE A 189 -2.79 -15.08 0.50
CA ILE A 189 -2.81 -15.78 1.78
C ILE A 189 -2.71 -17.29 1.60
N LYS A 190 -3.51 -17.86 0.69
CA LYS A 190 -3.65 -19.30 0.51
C LYS A 190 -2.52 -19.89 -0.33
N ASN A 191 -2.20 -19.28 -1.46
CA ASN A 191 -1.30 -19.81 -2.47
C ASN A 191 0.08 -19.16 -2.45
N LYS A 192 0.26 -18.09 -1.67
CA LYS A 192 1.47 -17.25 -1.67
C LYS A 192 1.76 -16.63 -3.04
N GLU A 193 0.71 -16.31 -3.79
CA GLU A 193 0.78 -15.65 -5.10
C GLU A 193 0.73 -14.12 -4.91
N PHE A 194 1.91 -13.47 -5.00
CA PHE A 194 2.10 -12.04 -4.77
C PHE A 194 2.29 -11.25 -6.06
#